data_28919d711927719e0971313fdbc7785f
#
_entry.id   28919d711927719e0971313fdbc7785f
#
_cell.length_a   1.000
_cell.length_b   1.000
_cell.length_c   1.000
_cell.angle_alpha   90.00
_cell.angle_beta   90.00
_cell.angle_gamma   90.00
#
_symmetry.space_group_name_H-M   'P 1'
#
loop_
_entity.id
_entity.type
_entity.pdbx_description
1 polymer ?
#
loop_
_entity_poly.entity_id
_entity_poly.type
_entity_poly.pdbx_seq_one_letter_code
_entity_poly.pdbx_strand_id
1 'polypeptide(L)'
;MYDGRPTYAEIDLSALKHNYQLIRSSIPKQTEILAVVKADAYGHGFMDISRELESLGVNAFGVAFLAEGIQLRKSGSDKPILLLGGFYPGQERKCIGYNLSTAIFTLEQAQALNQAASVGKLFRRAQVHLKIDTGMGRLGVPYNEVPQFLVELKKLPNIILEGVISHFASADELDESGQYFTRLQGERFAWALAEIRKAGFNPRYIHIANSAAALLRNIPDCNLIRPGITMYGALPSADFQGKLDLKPVMRLKSRIAMLKWVEPGTTISYARRFTAGQRTLIASVPVGYADGYPRALTNRGEVLVRGQRAKVAGTVCMDWTMLDVTGIEGVAVGDTVTLMGPDDAGNCIHAEELAVWADTIPYTIFCGISKRVPRVYIK
;
A
#
# COMPACT_ATOMS: atom_id res chain seq x y z
N MET A 1 2.76 -26.71 9.15
CA MET A 1 1.84 -26.85 8.01
C MET A 1 0.53 -26.21 8.44
N TYR A 2 -0.02 -25.25 7.70
CA TYR A 2 -1.29 -24.60 8.06
C TYR A 2 -2.42 -25.63 7.96
N ASP A 3 -3.10 -25.93 9.08
CA ASP A 3 -4.13 -26.97 9.20
C ASP A 3 -5.54 -26.43 8.89
N GLY A 4 -5.63 -25.51 7.96
CA GLY A 4 -6.86 -24.83 7.61
C GLY A 4 -7.26 -24.98 6.16
N ARG A 5 -8.03 -24.00 5.69
CA ARG A 5 -8.47 -23.86 4.31
C ARG A 5 -7.26 -23.83 3.35
N PRO A 6 -7.32 -24.49 2.16
CA PRO A 6 -6.18 -24.57 1.25
C PRO A 6 -5.76 -23.24 0.61
N THR A 7 -6.59 -22.17 0.74
CA THR A 7 -6.30 -20.83 0.25
C THR A 7 -5.67 -19.97 1.34
N TYR A 8 -4.47 -19.46 1.11
CA TYR A 8 -3.71 -18.60 2.03
C TYR A 8 -2.81 -17.61 1.27
N ALA A 9 -2.45 -16.52 1.95
CA ALA A 9 -1.45 -15.58 1.48
C ALA A 9 -0.14 -15.84 2.21
N GLU A 10 0.87 -16.25 1.49
CA GLU A 10 2.24 -16.39 1.98
C GLU A 10 2.93 -15.04 1.89
N ILE A 11 3.48 -14.57 3.00
CA ILE A 11 4.14 -13.26 3.13
C ILE A 11 5.64 -13.49 3.34
N ASP A 12 6.42 -13.14 2.33
CA ASP A 12 7.87 -13.32 2.30
C ASP A 12 8.57 -12.11 2.93
N LEU A 13 9.04 -12.28 4.18
CA LEU A 13 9.74 -11.23 4.91
C LEU A 13 11.16 -10.99 4.36
N SER A 14 11.77 -11.98 3.69
CA SER A 14 13.05 -11.79 2.99
C SER A 14 12.89 -10.88 1.76
N ALA A 15 11.78 -11.03 1.03
CA ALA A 15 11.43 -10.13 -0.07
C ALA A 15 11.17 -8.70 0.43
N LEU A 16 10.45 -8.55 1.56
CA LEU A 16 10.25 -7.24 2.20
C LEU A 16 11.58 -6.59 2.58
N LYS A 17 12.50 -7.35 3.18
CA LYS A 17 13.85 -6.89 3.52
C LYS A 17 14.62 -6.46 2.28
N HIS A 18 14.60 -7.25 1.22
CA HIS A 18 15.25 -6.91 -0.06
C HIS A 18 14.74 -5.57 -0.61
N ASN A 19 13.42 -5.41 -0.69
CA ASN A 19 12.81 -4.18 -1.19
C ASN A 19 13.14 -2.96 -0.33
N TYR A 20 13.10 -3.11 1.00
CA TYR A 20 13.53 -2.06 1.92
C TYR A 20 15.00 -1.66 1.70
N GLN A 21 15.90 -2.63 1.55
CA GLN A 21 17.32 -2.38 1.30
C GLN A 21 17.56 -1.70 -0.05
N LEU A 22 16.82 -2.09 -1.08
CA LEU A 22 16.84 -1.44 -2.39
C LEU A 22 16.46 0.03 -2.27
N ILE A 23 15.35 0.33 -1.60
CA ILE A 23 14.90 1.70 -1.35
C ILE A 23 15.95 2.46 -0.53
N ARG A 24 16.48 1.87 0.54
CA ARG A 24 17.49 2.51 1.41
C ARG A 24 18.76 2.86 0.64
N SER A 25 19.21 1.98 -0.26
CA SER A 25 20.42 2.22 -1.07
C SER A 25 20.21 3.25 -2.18
N SER A 26 18.98 3.48 -2.61
CA SER A 26 18.63 4.42 -3.68
C SER A 26 18.49 5.87 -3.22
N ILE A 27 18.56 6.13 -1.91
CA ILE A 27 18.40 7.48 -1.34
C ILE A 27 19.61 7.89 -0.50
N PRO A 28 19.85 9.21 -0.31
CA PRO A 28 20.93 9.70 0.54
C PRO A 28 20.85 9.13 1.96
N LYS A 29 22.00 8.88 2.59
CA LYS A 29 22.09 8.28 3.94
C LYS A 29 21.33 9.08 5.00
N GLN A 30 21.33 10.40 4.88
CA GLN A 30 20.66 11.33 5.80
C GLN A 30 19.14 11.42 5.60
N THR A 31 18.61 10.90 4.48
CA THR A 31 17.16 10.89 4.22
C THR A 31 16.51 9.79 5.04
N GLU A 32 15.52 10.16 5.84
CA GLU A 32 14.77 9.22 6.68
C GLU A 32 13.68 8.50 5.87
N ILE A 33 13.27 7.31 6.36
CA ILE A 33 12.20 6.50 5.74
C ILE A 33 11.03 6.42 6.72
N LEU A 34 9.87 6.95 6.29
CA LEU A 34 8.57 6.72 6.92
C LEU A 34 7.88 5.59 6.16
N ALA A 35 7.87 4.41 6.75
CA ALA A 35 7.23 3.24 6.15
C ALA A 35 5.70 3.37 6.21
N VAL A 36 5.03 3.29 5.04
CA VAL A 36 3.57 3.40 4.97
C VAL A 36 2.96 2.01 5.15
N VAL A 37 2.33 1.79 6.32
CA VAL A 37 1.76 0.50 6.74
C VAL A 37 0.23 0.54 6.91
N LYS A 38 -0.43 1.58 6.42
CA LYS A 38 -1.89 1.72 6.45
C LYS A 38 -2.61 0.58 5.72
N ALA A 39 -3.90 0.42 5.95
CA ALA A 39 -4.76 -0.58 5.30
C ALA A 39 -4.20 -2.00 5.47
N ASP A 40 -3.94 -2.40 6.73
CA ASP A 40 -3.36 -3.69 7.09
C ASP A 40 -2.01 -3.96 6.40
N ALA A 41 -1.12 -2.94 6.35
CA ALA A 41 0.12 -2.97 5.58
C ALA A 41 -0.15 -3.37 4.11
N TYR A 42 -1.09 -2.68 3.46
CA TYR A 42 -1.56 -3.01 2.11
C TYR A 42 -2.02 -4.47 2.00
N GLY A 43 -2.73 -4.97 3.01
CA GLY A 43 -3.24 -6.35 3.05
C GLY A 43 -2.21 -7.42 3.44
N HIS A 44 -0.96 -7.05 3.74
CA HIS A 44 0.12 -8.01 4.07
C HIS A 44 0.15 -8.41 5.55
N GLY A 45 -0.71 -7.81 6.40
CA GLY A 45 -0.73 -8.05 7.83
C GLY A 45 0.06 -7.00 8.62
N PHE A 46 -0.70 -6.10 9.25
CA PHE A 46 -0.20 -4.86 9.86
C PHE A 46 0.91 -5.09 10.90
N MET A 47 0.69 -6.05 11.81
CA MET A 47 1.56 -6.22 12.98
C MET A 47 2.91 -6.84 12.63
N ASP A 48 2.89 -7.90 11.83
CA ASP A 48 4.11 -8.64 11.49
C ASP A 48 4.99 -7.85 10.53
N ILE A 49 4.38 -7.18 9.55
CA ILE A 49 5.07 -6.26 8.64
C ILE A 49 5.69 -5.09 9.42
N SER A 50 4.94 -4.47 10.33
CA SER A 50 5.48 -3.33 11.09
C SER A 50 6.65 -3.75 11.98
N ARG A 51 6.56 -4.92 12.63
CA ARG A 51 7.65 -5.48 13.45
C ARG A 51 8.90 -5.75 12.61
N GLU A 52 8.74 -6.35 11.43
CA GLU A 52 9.86 -6.60 10.53
C GLU A 52 10.51 -5.29 10.06
N LEU A 53 9.72 -4.32 9.60
CA LEU A 53 10.22 -3.01 9.16
C LEU A 53 10.92 -2.24 10.30
N GLU A 54 10.43 -2.35 11.54
CA GLU A 54 11.07 -1.75 12.70
C GLU A 54 12.45 -2.40 12.97
N SER A 55 12.55 -3.73 12.83
CA SER A 55 13.83 -4.46 12.95
C SER A 55 14.83 -4.09 11.84
N LEU A 56 14.33 -3.73 10.64
CA LEU A 56 15.15 -3.27 9.52
C LEU A 56 15.61 -1.81 9.66
N GLY A 57 15.10 -1.09 10.66
CA GLY A 57 15.57 0.26 11.00
C GLY A 57 14.81 1.40 10.29
N VAL A 58 13.53 1.23 9.99
CA VAL A 58 12.70 2.37 9.55
C VAL A 58 12.71 3.49 10.59
N ASN A 59 12.63 4.73 10.14
CA ASN A 59 12.71 5.90 11.02
C ASN A 59 11.35 6.25 11.62
N ALA A 60 10.26 6.02 10.90
CA ALA A 60 8.90 6.33 11.30
C ALA A 60 7.88 5.46 10.58
N PHE A 61 6.64 5.45 11.06
CA PHE A 61 5.52 4.80 10.41
C PHE A 61 4.45 5.80 9.96
N GLY A 62 3.86 5.55 8.78
CA GLY A 62 2.71 6.29 8.26
C GLY A 62 1.48 5.42 8.23
N VAL A 63 0.44 5.84 8.92
CA VAL A 63 -0.85 5.15 8.97
C VAL A 63 -1.97 6.08 8.48
N ALA A 64 -3.14 5.53 8.13
CA ALA A 64 -4.24 6.35 7.65
C ALA A 64 -5.00 6.99 8.79
N PHE A 65 -5.33 6.22 9.84
CA PHE A 65 -6.29 6.58 10.88
C PHE A 65 -5.76 6.33 12.28
N LEU A 66 -6.40 6.99 13.25
CA LEU A 66 -6.07 6.89 14.68
C LEU A 66 -6.04 5.45 15.20
N ALA A 67 -6.97 4.59 14.77
CA ALA A 67 -7.04 3.21 15.23
C ALA A 67 -5.77 2.41 14.88
N GLU A 68 -5.24 2.56 13.67
CA GLU A 68 -3.98 1.94 13.24
C GLU A 68 -2.80 2.46 14.07
N GLY A 69 -2.73 3.77 14.28
CA GLY A 69 -1.68 4.38 15.11
C GLY A 69 -1.70 3.89 16.56
N ILE A 70 -2.88 3.77 17.16
CA ILE A 70 -3.04 3.22 18.51
C ILE A 70 -2.63 1.75 18.55
N GLN A 71 -3.01 0.96 17.57
CA GLN A 71 -2.65 -0.45 17.49
C GLN A 71 -1.13 -0.62 17.46
N LEU A 72 -0.44 0.17 16.61
CA LEU A 72 1.02 0.13 16.50
C LEU A 72 1.69 0.58 17.79
N ARG A 73 1.18 1.63 18.45
CA ARG A 73 1.71 2.07 19.74
C ARG A 73 1.51 1.02 20.85
N LYS A 74 0.34 0.37 20.88
CA LYS A 74 0.05 -0.71 21.85
C LYS A 74 0.89 -1.97 21.62
N SER A 75 1.43 -2.19 20.43
CA SER A 75 2.38 -3.29 20.18
C SER A 75 3.78 -3.05 20.70
N GLY A 76 4.03 -1.88 21.31
CA GLY A 76 5.31 -1.52 21.90
C GLY A 76 6.25 -0.71 20.99
N SER A 77 5.82 -0.32 19.80
CA SER A 77 6.65 0.52 18.94
C SER A 77 6.85 1.92 19.53
N ASP A 78 8.10 2.34 19.67
CA ASP A 78 8.50 3.69 20.10
C ASP A 78 8.79 4.64 18.94
N LYS A 79 8.73 4.17 17.71
CA LYS A 79 8.99 4.98 16.52
C LYS A 79 7.97 6.12 16.38
N PRO A 80 8.33 7.26 15.77
CA PRO A 80 7.37 8.26 15.35
C PRO A 80 6.27 7.64 14.48
N ILE A 81 5.01 7.99 14.74
CA ILE A 81 3.85 7.52 13.98
C ILE A 81 3.07 8.73 13.49
N LEU A 82 2.90 8.84 12.17
CA LEU A 82 2.17 9.93 11.53
C LEU A 82 0.82 9.46 11.01
N LEU A 83 -0.25 10.10 11.45
CA LEU A 83 -1.59 9.97 10.90
C LEU A 83 -1.67 10.78 9.59
N LEU A 84 -1.55 10.13 8.45
CA LEU A 84 -1.49 10.74 7.11
C LEU A 84 -2.83 11.37 6.68
N GLY A 85 -3.94 10.86 7.20
CA GLY A 85 -5.30 11.32 6.93
C GLY A 85 -5.80 12.36 7.93
N GLY A 86 -4.98 12.73 8.93
CA GLY A 86 -5.44 13.58 10.03
C GLY A 86 -6.26 12.79 11.07
N PHE A 87 -7.15 13.47 11.74
CA PHE A 87 -8.01 12.92 12.78
C PHE A 87 -9.42 13.50 12.68
N TYR A 88 -10.38 12.86 13.31
CA TYR A 88 -11.75 13.31 13.37
C TYR A 88 -12.07 13.98 14.72
N PRO A 89 -13.07 14.88 14.79
CA PRO A 89 -13.49 15.53 16.03
C PRO A 89 -13.70 14.53 17.18
N GLY A 90 -13.17 14.87 18.37
CA GLY A 90 -13.19 14.02 19.56
C GLY A 90 -12.04 13.03 19.69
N GLN A 91 -11.11 13.00 18.73
CA GLN A 91 -9.94 12.12 18.74
C GLN A 91 -8.66 12.81 19.26
N GLU A 92 -8.67 14.12 19.46
CA GLU A 92 -7.51 14.97 19.75
C GLU A 92 -6.71 14.46 20.97
N ARG A 93 -7.41 14.18 22.07
CA ARG A 93 -6.79 13.66 23.30
C ARG A 93 -6.11 12.31 23.10
N LYS A 94 -6.67 11.46 22.24
CA LYS A 94 -6.05 10.17 21.92
C LYS A 94 -4.80 10.35 21.05
N CYS A 95 -4.82 11.27 20.08
CA CYS A 95 -3.63 11.59 19.29
C CYS A 95 -2.47 11.99 20.22
N ILE A 96 -2.72 12.92 21.14
CA ILE A 96 -1.70 13.39 22.08
C ILE A 96 -1.30 12.30 23.07
N GLY A 97 -2.27 11.59 23.67
CA GLY A 97 -2.04 10.58 24.71
C GLY A 97 -1.23 9.38 24.21
N TYR A 98 -1.43 8.98 22.95
CA TYR A 98 -0.65 7.90 22.31
C TYR A 98 0.63 8.39 21.62
N ASN A 99 0.99 9.68 21.77
CA ASN A 99 2.15 10.27 21.12
C ASN A 99 2.16 10.03 19.61
N LEU A 100 1.08 10.43 18.94
CA LEU A 100 0.93 10.33 17.49
C LEU A 100 1.04 11.72 16.88
N SER A 101 1.93 11.87 15.90
CA SER A 101 1.93 13.06 15.04
C SER A 101 0.75 12.98 14.07
N THR A 102 0.14 14.11 13.74
CA THR A 102 -1.00 14.11 12.83
C THR A 102 -0.86 15.15 11.74
N ALA A 103 -1.24 14.79 10.52
CA ALA A 103 -1.42 15.77 9.47
C ALA A 103 -2.59 16.69 9.82
N ILE A 104 -2.38 18.00 9.69
CA ILE A 104 -3.43 19.03 9.80
C ILE A 104 -3.53 19.78 8.49
N PHE A 105 -4.74 20.20 8.15
CA PHE A 105 -5.01 20.93 6.91
C PHE A 105 -6.15 21.94 7.04
N THR A 106 -6.68 22.13 8.27
CA THR A 106 -7.60 23.22 8.61
C THR A 106 -7.19 23.85 9.94
N LEU A 107 -7.58 25.11 10.15
CA LEU A 107 -7.31 25.84 11.40
C LEU A 107 -8.10 25.25 12.57
N GLU A 108 -9.30 24.74 12.32
CA GLU A 108 -10.13 24.09 13.33
C GLU A 108 -9.43 22.85 13.90
N GLN A 109 -8.76 22.07 13.06
CA GLN A 109 -7.95 20.93 13.53
C GLN A 109 -6.80 21.39 14.44
N ALA A 110 -6.09 22.44 14.05
CA ALA A 110 -5.00 22.99 14.86
C ALA A 110 -5.51 23.54 16.19
N GLN A 111 -6.61 24.27 16.19
CA GLN A 111 -7.24 24.84 17.38
C GLN A 111 -7.74 23.74 18.35
N ALA A 112 -8.39 22.70 17.80
CA ALA A 112 -8.87 21.56 18.59
C ALA A 112 -7.73 20.81 19.30
N LEU A 113 -6.62 20.57 18.60
CA LEU A 113 -5.41 19.98 19.20
C LEU A 113 -4.77 20.91 20.23
N ASN A 114 -4.68 22.21 19.96
CA ASN A 114 -4.15 23.19 20.89
C ASN A 114 -4.96 23.22 22.20
N GLN A 115 -6.28 23.21 22.09
CA GLN A 115 -7.19 23.15 23.24
C GLN A 115 -7.05 21.82 23.99
N ALA A 116 -7.02 20.69 23.28
CA ALA A 116 -6.87 19.38 23.91
C ALA A 116 -5.52 19.24 24.65
N ALA A 117 -4.46 19.85 24.15
CA ALA A 117 -3.13 19.85 24.76
C ALA A 117 -3.03 20.78 26.00
N SER A 118 -3.89 21.81 26.09
CA SER A 118 -3.92 22.73 27.23
C SER A 118 -4.67 22.18 28.46
N VAL A 119 -5.49 21.15 28.27
CA VAL A 119 -6.38 20.61 29.31
C VAL A 119 -5.92 19.25 29.79
N GLY A 120 -5.73 19.08 31.10
CA GLY A 120 -5.48 17.79 31.74
C GLY A 120 -4.02 17.52 32.08
N LYS A 121 -3.73 16.28 32.55
CA LYS A 121 -2.39 15.86 33.00
C LYS A 121 -1.41 15.50 31.88
N LEU A 122 -1.75 15.73 30.60
CA LEU A 122 -0.95 15.27 29.49
C LEU A 122 0.37 16.06 29.34
N PHE A 123 0.43 17.32 29.78
CA PHE A 123 1.61 18.21 29.75
C PHE A 123 2.48 18.10 28.47
N ARG A 124 1.86 17.75 27.33
CA ARG A 124 2.55 17.49 26.08
C ARG A 124 1.91 18.30 24.97
N ARG A 125 2.75 19.03 24.24
CA ARG A 125 2.33 19.76 23.04
C ARG A 125 1.97 18.78 21.92
N ALA A 126 1.01 19.14 21.08
CA ALA A 126 0.60 18.35 19.94
C ALA A 126 1.61 18.49 18.78
N GLN A 127 2.15 17.38 18.31
CA GLN A 127 3.03 17.32 17.14
C GLN A 127 2.19 17.23 15.88
N VAL A 128 2.41 18.15 14.93
CA VAL A 128 1.63 18.21 13.70
C VAL A 128 2.52 18.32 12.47
N HIS A 129 2.04 17.75 11.36
CA HIS A 129 2.57 17.99 10.03
C HIS A 129 1.57 18.84 9.24
N LEU A 130 1.97 20.04 8.84
CA LEU A 130 1.14 20.87 7.98
C LEU A 130 1.06 20.24 6.59
N LYS A 131 -0.14 19.84 6.21
CA LYS A 131 -0.38 19.26 4.89
C LYS A 131 -0.74 20.34 3.90
N ILE A 132 0.06 20.42 2.83
CA ILE A 132 -0.06 21.42 1.78
C ILE A 132 -0.60 20.75 0.52
N ASP A 133 -1.66 21.30 -0.05
CA ASP A 133 -2.12 20.91 -1.38
C ASP A 133 -1.36 21.70 -2.44
N THR A 134 -0.50 20.98 -3.15
CA THR A 134 0.29 21.53 -4.27
C THR A 134 -0.31 21.19 -5.63
N GLY A 135 -1.45 20.51 -5.65
CA GLY A 135 -2.17 20.12 -6.88
C GLY A 135 -2.72 18.71 -6.87
N MET A 136 -2.61 17.94 -5.75
CA MET A 136 -3.27 16.64 -5.63
C MET A 136 -4.80 16.78 -5.53
N GLY A 137 -5.32 17.92 -5.00
CA GLY A 137 -6.75 18.21 -4.91
C GLY A 137 -7.54 17.31 -3.97
N ARG A 138 -6.87 16.73 -2.95
CA ARG A 138 -7.51 15.77 -2.03
C ARG A 138 -7.62 16.28 -0.60
N LEU A 139 -6.52 16.62 0.01
CA LEU A 139 -6.41 17.15 1.37
C LEU A 139 -5.19 18.07 1.44
N GLY A 140 -5.30 19.18 2.15
CA GLY A 140 -4.19 20.11 2.36
C GLY A 140 -4.66 21.54 2.34
N VAL A 141 -3.91 22.43 2.96
CA VAL A 141 -4.03 23.86 2.78
C VAL A 141 -3.53 24.20 1.37
N PRO A 142 -4.28 24.93 0.53
CA PRO A 142 -3.77 25.38 -0.76
C PRO A 142 -2.41 26.07 -0.58
N TYR A 143 -1.44 25.75 -1.44
CA TYR A 143 -0.07 26.22 -1.24
C TYR A 143 0.03 27.73 -1.08
N ASN A 144 -0.77 28.51 -1.82
CA ASN A 144 -0.82 29.97 -1.80
C ASN A 144 -1.55 30.56 -0.57
N GLU A 145 -2.30 29.75 0.19
CA GLU A 145 -2.96 30.14 1.43
C GLU A 145 -2.11 29.85 2.69
N VAL A 146 -0.97 29.15 2.53
CA VAL A 146 -0.07 28.81 3.62
C VAL A 146 0.34 30.01 4.46
N PRO A 147 0.72 31.18 3.91
CA PRO A 147 1.10 32.33 4.71
C PRO A 147 0.01 32.79 5.69
N GLN A 148 -1.24 32.80 5.25
CA GLN A 148 -2.39 33.18 6.07
C GLN A 148 -2.65 32.15 7.18
N PHE A 149 -2.55 30.85 6.85
CA PHE A 149 -2.65 29.76 7.81
C PHE A 149 -1.61 29.88 8.93
N LEU A 150 -0.36 30.22 8.59
CA LEU A 150 0.74 30.36 9.54
C LEU A 150 0.54 31.50 10.54
N VAL A 151 -0.11 32.60 10.15
CA VAL A 151 -0.45 33.72 11.07
C VAL A 151 -1.33 33.20 12.22
N GLU A 152 -2.31 32.39 11.92
CA GLU A 152 -3.20 31.83 12.94
C GLU A 152 -2.52 30.68 13.71
N LEU A 153 -1.75 29.83 13.04
CA LEU A 153 -1.02 28.74 13.69
C LEU A 153 -0.05 29.25 14.77
N LYS A 154 0.59 30.41 14.56
CA LYS A 154 1.49 31.05 15.55
C LYS A 154 0.80 31.42 16.88
N LYS A 155 -0.50 31.62 16.86
CA LYS A 155 -1.28 31.95 18.06
C LYS A 155 -1.57 30.73 18.94
N LEU A 156 -1.16 29.52 18.52
CA LEU A 156 -1.47 28.25 19.14
C LEU A 156 -0.24 27.68 19.88
N PRO A 157 -0.01 28.03 21.17
CA PRO A 157 1.23 27.73 21.88
C PRO A 157 1.46 26.25 22.16
N ASN A 158 0.39 25.44 22.15
CA ASN A 158 0.49 24.01 22.43
C ASN A 158 0.67 23.14 21.16
N ILE A 159 0.90 23.79 20.01
CA ILE A 159 1.21 23.11 18.75
C ILE A 159 2.72 23.14 18.47
N ILE A 160 3.26 22.02 18.01
CA ILE A 160 4.61 21.92 17.44
C ILE A 160 4.45 21.60 15.97
N LEU A 161 4.83 22.50 15.07
CA LEU A 161 4.96 22.20 13.66
C LEU A 161 6.20 21.32 13.46
N GLU A 162 6.00 20.00 13.62
CA GLU A 162 7.07 19.00 13.52
C GLU A 162 7.46 18.74 12.07
N GLY A 163 6.50 18.78 11.16
CA GLY A 163 6.77 18.50 9.75
C GLY A 163 5.88 19.29 8.78
N VAL A 164 6.30 19.22 7.51
CA VAL A 164 5.57 19.72 6.35
C VAL A 164 5.44 18.61 5.34
N ILE A 165 4.20 18.35 4.89
CA ILE A 165 3.88 17.24 3.99
C ILE A 165 3.07 17.73 2.79
N SER A 166 3.42 17.24 1.60
CA SER A 166 2.54 17.23 0.43
C SER A 166 2.50 15.84 -0.21
N HIS A 167 1.91 15.72 -1.40
CA HIS A 167 1.83 14.44 -2.12
C HIS A 167 1.80 14.69 -3.62
N PHE A 168 2.67 13.99 -4.36
CA PHE A 168 2.64 14.03 -5.82
C PHE A 168 1.44 13.27 -6.37
N ALA A 169 0.81 13.85 -7.37
CA ALA A 169 -0.31 13.22 -8.08
C ALA A 169 0.16 12.27 -9.18
N SER A 170 1.21 12.66 -9.91
CA SER A 170 1.64 12.03 -11.16
C SER A 170 3.14 11.68 -11.17
N ALA A 171 3.77 11.44 -10.01
CA ALA A 171 5.20 11.11 -9.97
C ALA A 171 5.53 9.75 -10.60
N ASP A 172 4.56 8.91 -10.78
CA ASP A 172 4.61 7.60 -11.42
C ASP A 172 4.32 7.63 -12.94
N GLU A 173 3.89 8.78 -13.48
CA GLU A 173 3.75 9.04 -14.91
C GLU A 173 5.07 9.60 -15.45
N LEU A 174 5.76 8.86 -16.33
CA LEU A 174 7.06 9.28 -16.86
C LEU A 174 6.97 10.02 -18.19
N ASP A 175 5.79 10.25 -18.73
CA ASP A 175 5.56 11.08 -19.89
C ASP A 175 5.79 12.58 -19.60
N GLU A 176 5.79 13.41 -20.65
CA GLU A 176 6.06 14.85 -20.53
C GLU A 176 5.04 15.56 -19.64
N SER A 177 3.76 15.19 -19.71
CA SER A 177 2.67 15.79 -18.93
C SER A 177 2.82 15.49 -17.44
N GLY A 178 3.00 14.21 -17.08
CA GLY A 178 3.20 13.78 -15.69
C GLY A 178 4.47 14.40 -15.08
N GLN A 179 5.54 14.46 -15.86
CA GLN A 179 6.80 15.10 -15.46
C GLN A 179 6.66 16.60 -15.25
N TYR A 180 5.94 17.30 -16.13
CA TYR A 180 5.66 18.73 -15.99
C TYR A 180 4.87 18.99 -14.71
N PHE A 181 3.78 18.26 -14.49
CA PHE A 181 2.94 18.45 -13.32
C PHE A 181 3.67 18.14 -12.01
N THR A 182 4.50 17.11 -12.00
CA THR A 182 5.34 16.76 -10.86
C THR A 182 6.35 17.88 -10.54
N ARG A 183 6.97 18.51 -11.55
CA ARG A 183 7.84 19.67 -11.33
C ARG A 183 7.06 20.86 -10.74
N LEU A 184 5.89 21.18 -11.31
CA LEU A 184 5.03 22.26 -10.82
C LEU A 184 4.62 22.05 -9.35
N GLN A 185 4.27 20.81 -8.96
CA GLN A 185 4.00 20.50 -7.56
C GLN A 185 5.23 20.70 -6.66
N GLY A 186 6.42 20.34 -7.14
CA GLY A 186 7.69 20.57 -6.45
C GLY A 186 7.97 22.06 -6.23
N GLU A 187 7.77 22.89 -7.25
CA GLU A 187 7.94 24.37 -7.17
C GLU A 187 6.97 24.99 -6.17
N ARG A 188 5.69 24.62 -6.21
CA ARG A 188 4.68 25.06 -5.24
C ARG A 188 5.03 24.65 -3.80
N PHE A 189 5.55 23.44 -3.62
CA PHE A 189 6.00 22.96 -2.32
C PHE A 189 7.20 23.73 -1.80
N ALA A 190 8.19 23.98 -2.66
CA ALA A 190 9.37 24.77 -2.31
C ALA A 190 9.00 26.21 -1.93
N TRP A 191 8.08 26.83 -2.67
CA TRP A 191 7.58 28.18 -2.35
C TRP A 191 6.88 28.18 -0.98
N ALA A 192 5.97 27.26 -0.71
CA ALA A 192 5.29 27.17 0.57
C ALA A 192 6.26 26.92 1.73
N LEU A 193 7.30 26.10 1.52
CA LEU A 193 8.35 25.86 2.51
C LEU A 193 9.15 27.13 2.81
N ALA A 194 9.46 27.95 1.80
CA ALA A 194 10.12 29.24 2.00
C ALA A 194 9.25 30.18 2.86
N GLU A 195 7.94 30.24 2.63
CA GLU A 195 7.03 31.06 3.45
C GLU A 195 6.92 30.53 4.89
N ILE A 196 6.96 29.21 5.11
CA ILE A 196 7.00 28.59 6.44
C ILE A 196 8.27 29.01 7.19
N ARG A 197 9.44 28.97 6.53
CA ARG A 197 10.72 29.40 7.11
C ARG A 197 10.73 30.90 7.41
N LYS A 198 10.26 31.73 6.48
CA LYS A 198 10.10 33.16 6.65
C LYS A 198 9.19 33.54 7.81
N ALA A 199 8.15 32.73 8.04
CA ALA A 199 7.28 32.83 9.19
C ALA A 199 7.98 32.43 10.51
N GLY A 200 9.22 31.97 10.51
CA GLY A 200 10.00 31.58 11.69
C GLY A 200 9.75 30.16 12.18
N PHE A 201 9.08 29.29 11.39
CA PHE A 201 8.98 27.88 11.68
C PHE A 201 10.18 27.11 11.09
N ASN A 202 10.66 26.12 11.83
CA ASN A 202 11.74 25.25 11.38
C ASN A 202 11.32 23.77 11.57
N PRO A 203 10.47 23.24 10.68
CA PRO A 203 9.99 21.85 10.78
C PRO A 203 11.14 20.86 10.61
N ARG A 204 11.17 19.83 11.47
CA ARG A 204 12.16 18.74 11.39
C ARG A 204 11.98 17.92 10.12
N TYR A 205 10.73 17.60 9.76
CA TYR A 205 10.41 16.72 8.65
C TYR A 205 9.86 17.49 7.45
N ILE A 206 10.48 17.31 6.30
CA ILE A 206 10.06 17.92 5.03
C ILE A 206 9.88 16.80 4.03
N HIS A 207 8.65 16.52 3.61
CA HIS A 207 8.37 15.33 2.81
C HIS A 207 7.21 15.50 1.81
N ILE A 208 7.50 15.22 0.54
CA ILE A 208 6.50 15.15 -0.54
C ILE A 208 6.57 13.79 -1.27
N ALA A 209 7.74 13.12 -1.27
CA ALA A 209 8.01 11.92 -2.03
C ALA A 209 7.16 10.72 -1.57
N ASN A 210 6.40 10.14 -2.51
CA ASN A 210 5.79 8.81 -2.45
C ASN A 210 6.76 7.74 -2.98
N SER A 211 6.29 6.51 -3.21
CA SER A 211 7.11 5.40 -3.74
C SER A 211 7.82 5.75 -5.05
N ALA A 212 7.12 6.33 -6.02
CA ALA A 212 7.68 6.67 -7.32
C ALA A 212 8.74 7.77 -7.22
N ALA A 213 8.39 8.88 -6.56
CA ALA A 213 9.30 10.02 -6.41
C ALA A 213 10.55 9.67 -5.59
N ALA A 214 10.44 8.79 -4.59
CA ALA A 214 11.55 8.37 -3.75
C ALA A 214 12.68 7.67 -4.55
N LEU A 215 12.32 6.96 -5.62
CA LEU A 215 13.25 6.17 -6.42
C LEU A 215 13.84 6.93 -7.61
N LEU A 216 13.18 8.00 -8.06
CA LEU A 216 13.56 8.70 -9.29
C LEU A 216 14.25 10.04 -9.04
N ARG A 217 14.13 10.65 -7.85
CA ARG A 217 14.46 12.05 -7.69
C ARG A 217 15.08 12.38 -6.34
N ASN A 218 16.17 13.13 -6.41
CA ASN A 218 16.58 13.94 -5.28
C ASN A 218 15.67 15.18 -5.27
N ILE A 219 14.72 15.25 -4.33
CA ILE A 219 13.84 16.39 -4.16
C ILE A 219 14.53 17.34 -3.19
N PRO A 220 14.91 18.55 -3.62
CA PRO A 220 15.57 19.50 -2.76
C PRO A 220 14.80 19.72 -1.45
N ASP A 221 15.53 19.90 -0.36
CA ASP A 221 15.00 20.10 1.00
C ASP A 221 14.21 18.92 1.62
N CYS A 222 13.88 17.87 0.87
CA CYS A 222 13.20 16.72 1.43
C CYS A 222 14.18 15.82 2.20
N ASN A 223 13.88 15.59 3.47
CA ASN A 223 14.68 14.75 4.35
C ASN A 223 13.95 13.48 4.84
N LEU A 224 12.71 13.26 4.37
CA LEU A 224 11.90 12.10 4.70
C LEU A 224 11.14 11.64 3.45
N ILE A 225 11.20 10.32 3.13
CA ILE A 225 10.41 9.70 2.06
C ILE A 225 9.33 8.79 2.64
N ARG A 226 8.29 8.52 1.85
CA ARG A 226 7.15 7.70 2.25
C ARG A 226 6.89 6.56 1.27
N PRO A 227 7.78 5.54 1.21
CA PRO A 227 7.52 4.38 0.38
C PRO A 227 6.32 3.59 0.92
N GLY A 228 5.50 3.09 0.00
CA GLY A 228 4.38 2.20 0.26
C GLY A 228 4.49 0.98 -0.65
N ILE A 229 3.87 1.05 -1.82
CA ILE A 229 3.71 -0.09 -2.74
C ILE A 229 5.02 -0.79 -3.10
N THR A 230 6.10 -0.03 -3.27
CA THR A 230 7.43 -0.57 -3.60
C THR A 230 8.02 -1.43 -2.49
N MET A 231 7.72 -1.16 -1.22
CA MET A 231 8.11 -2.06 -0.11
C MET A 231 7.43 -3.42 -0.23
N TYR A 232 6.23 -3.46 -0.77
CA TYR A 232 5.44 -4.70 -0.94
C TYR A 232 5.73 -5.41 -2.26
N GLY A 233 6.67 -4.90 -3.05
CA GLY A 233 7.19 -5.58 -4.24
C GLY A 233 6.35 -5.39 -5.50
N ALA A 234 5.54 -4.32 -5.55
CA ALA A 234 4.86 -3.93 -6.77
C ALA A 234 5.34 -2.57 -7.28
N LEU A 235 5.29 -2.40 -8.59
CA LEU A 235 5.69 -1.18 -9.27
C LEU A 235 4.67 -0.05 -9.06
N PRO A 236 5.11 1.21 -8.96
CA PRO A 236 4.20 2.36 -8.88
C PRO A 236 3.32 2.51 -10.12
N SER A 237 3.86 2.23 -11.31
CA SER A 237 3.17 2.17 -12.60
C SER A 237 3.94 1.26 -13.57
N ALA A 238 3.37 1.00 -14.74
CA ALA A 238 4.01 0.22 -15.80
C ALA A 238 5.32 0.88 -16.32
N ASP A 239 5.44 2.19 -16.22
CA ASP A 239 6.64 2.94 -16.62
C ASP A 239 7.92 2.56 -15.86
N PHE A 240 7.76 1.88 -14.72
CA PHE A 240 8.86 1.38 -13.90
C PHE A 240 9.29 -0.03 -14.24
N GLN A 241 8.66 -0.67 -15.23
CA GLN A 241 9.04 -2.02 -15.65
C GLN A 241 10.49 -2.10 -16.07
N GLY A 242 11.22 -3.10 -15.54
CA GLY A 242 12.64 -3.30 -15.79
C GLY A 242 13.60 -2.29 -15.15
N LYS A 243 13.08 -1.29 -14.41
CA LYS A 243 13.91 -0.28 -13.74
C LYS A 243 14.21 -0.60 -12.27
N LEU A 244 13.43 -1.48 -11.66
CA LEU A 244 13.54 -1.83 -10.24
C LEU A 244 13.52 -3.35 -10.07
N ASP A 245 14.46 -3.87 -9.31
CA ASP A 245 14.52 -5.30 -8.93
C ASP A 245 13.70 -5.53 -7.66
N LEU A 246 12.38 -5.27 -7.73
CA LEU A 246 11.48 -5.52 -6.62
C LEU A 246 11.08 -6.99 -6.57
N LYS A 247 10.99 -7.54 -5.35
CA LYS A 247 10.53 -8.91 -5.11
C LYS A 247 9.10 -8.89 -4.56
N PRO A 248 8.15 -9.62 -5.18
CA PRO A 248 6.80 -9.75 -4.64
C PRO A 248 6.82 -10.28 -3.20
N VAL A 249 6.21 -9.54 -2.28
CA VAL A 249 6.15 -9.93 -0.86
C VAL A 249 4.98 -10.87 -0.58
N MET A 250 3.87 -10.73 -1.32
CA MET A 250 2.70 -11.58 -1.16
C MET A 250 2.61 -12.61 -2.29
N ARG A 251 2.38 -13.87 -1.91
CA ARG A 251 2.00 -14.96 -2.81
C ARG A 251 0.62 -15.45 -2.39
N LEU A 252 -0.37 -15.35 -3.27
CA LEU A 252 -1.70 -15.91 -3.04
C LEU A 252 -1.73 -17.33 -3.60
N LYS A 253 -1.87 -18.30 -2.73
CA LYS A 253 -1.83 -19.73 -3.07
C LYS A 253 -3.14 -20.42 -2.70
N SER A 254 -3.47 -21.48 -3.45
CA SER A 254 -4.56 -22.41 -3.14
C SER A 254 -4.18 -23.79 -3.64
N ARG A 255 -5.15 -24.72 -3.65
CA ARG A 255 -4.96 -26.08 -4.18
C ARG A 255 -6.15 -26.50 -5.04
N ILE A 256 -5.90 -27.37 -6.01
CA ILE A 256 -6.96 -28.02 -6.79
C ILE A 256 -7.76 -28.92 -5.86
N ALA A 257 -9.06 -28.65 -5.74
CA ALA A 257 -9.97 -29.45 -4.94
C ALA A 257 -10.68 -30.54 -5.75
N MET A 258 -10.87 -30.31 -7.06
CA MET A 258 -11.56 -31.26 -7.95
C MET A 258 -11.03 -31.10 -9.38
N LEU A 259 -10.95 -32.21 -10.08
CA LEU A 259 -10.70 -32.28 -11.52
C LEU A 259 -11.87 -33.01 -12.20
N LYS A 260 -12.29 -32.52 -13.35
CA LYS A 260 -13.29 -33.19 -14.18
C LYS A 260 -13.05 -32.93 -15.66
N TRP A 261 -13.17 -33.97 -16.47
CA TRP A 261 -13.27 -33.86 -17.91
C TRP A 261 -14.68 -33.40 -18.30
N VAL A 262 -14.76 -32.47 -19.23
CA VAL A 262 -16.01 -32.01 -19.81
C VAL A 262 -15.95 -32.16 -21.34
N GLU A 263 -17.06 -32.47 -21.94
CA GLU A 263 -17.17 -32.65 -23.40
C GLU A 263 -17.36 -31.30 -24.12
N PRO A 264 -17.04 -31.24 -25.43
CA PRO A 264 -17.31 -30.05 -26.25
C PRO A 264 -18.76 -29.57 -26.09
N GLY A 265 -18.94 -28.26 -26.00
CA GLY A 265 -20.25 -27.63 -25.79
C GLY A 265 -20.67 -27.53 -24.32
N THR A 266 -19.94 -28.16 -23.37
CA THR A 266 -20.21 -28.00 -21.94
C THR A 266 -19.91 -26.58 -21.47
N THR A 267 -20.86 -25.99 -20.74
CA THR A 267 -20.70 -24.63 -20.19
C THR A 267 -20.24 -24.66 -18.73
N ILE A 268 -19.43 -23.67 -18.34
CA ILE A 268 -18.81 -23.58 -16.99
C ILE A 268 -19.27 -22.31 -16.30
N SER A 269 -19.63 -22.45 -15.02
CA SER A 269 -19.90 -21.39 -14.06
C SER A 269 -21.14 -20.53 -14.37
N TYR A 270 -21.35 -19.50 -13.54
CA TYR A 270 -22.51 -18.60 -13.66
C TYR A 270 -22.55 -17.88 -15.01
N ALA A 271 -23.77 -17.70 -15.50
CA ALA A 271 -24.07 -17.11 -16.80
C ALA A 271 -23.42 -17.86 -17.99
N ARG A 272 -22.87 -19.06 -17.78
CA ARG A 272 -22.31 -19.91 -18.82
C ARG A 272 -21.31 -19.19 -19.73
N ARG A 273 -20.43 -18.35 -19.12
CA ARG A 273 -19.52 -17.47 -19.84
C ARG A 273 -18.31 -18.19 -20.47
N PHE A 274 -18.09 -19.46 -20.13
CA PHE A 274 -17.13 -20.32 -20.80
C PHE A 274 -17.87 -21.51 -21.41
N THR A 275 -17.54 -21.85 -22.64
CA THR A 275 -18.00 -23.07 -23.30
C THR A 275 -16.79 -23.83 -23.78
N ALA A 276 -16.68 -25.09 -23.41
CA ALA A 276 -15.60 -25.96 -23.84
C ALA A 276 -15.68 -26.18 -25.36
N GLY A 277 -14.68 -25.78 -26.10
CA GLY A 277 -14.59 -25.96 -27.56
C GLY A 277 -14.11 -27.36 -27.96
N GLN A 278 -13.49 -28.06 -27.02
CA GLN A 278 -12.97 -29.43 -27.15
C GLN A 278 -13.14 -30.16 -25.82
N ARG A 279 -12.80 -31.44 -25.76
CA ARG A 279 -12.72 -32.15 -24.48
C ARG A 279 -11.70 -31.46 -23.58
N THR A 280 -12.17 -30.92 -22.46
CA THR A 280 -11.41 -29.98 -21.61
C THR A 280 -11.34 -30.50 -20.17
N LEU A 281 -10.16 -30.43 -19.55
CA LEU A 281 -9.98 -30.73 -18.15
C LEU A 281 -10.14 -29.49 -17.30
N ILE A 282 -11.18 -29.45 -16.48
CA ILE A 282 -11.50 -28.33 -15.59
C ILE A 282 -11.05 -28.64 -14.17
N ALA A 283 -10.24 -27.76 -13.59
CA ALA A 283 -9.90 -27.76 -12.18
C ALA A 283 -10.80 -26.78 -11.42
N SER A 284 -11.32 -27.19 -10.25
CA SER A 284 -12.02 -26.33 -9.33
C SER A 284 -11.11 -25.98 -8.14
N VAL A 285 -10.95 -24.69 -7.86
CA VAL A 285 -10.07 -24.16 -6.81
C VAL A 285 -10.89 -23.37 -5.80
N PRO A 286 -10.75 -23.61 -4.47
CA PRO A 286 -11.60 -23.00 -3.43
C PRO A 286 -11.14 -21.58 -3.08
N VAL A 287 -11.17 -20.69 -4.06
CA VAL A 287 -10.88 -19.25 -3.96
C VAL A 287 -11.85 -18.49 -4.85
N GLY A 288 -12.35 -17.37 -4.37
CA GLY A 288 -13.26 -16.53 -5.13
C GLY A 288 -13.27 -15.08 -4.66
N TYR A 289 -14.27 -14.31 -5.12
CA TYR A 289 -14.29 -12.88 -4.83
C TYR A 289 -14.52 -12.53 -3.35
N ALA A 290 -15.07 -13.42 -2.54
CA ALA A 290 -15.15 -13.21 -1.09
C ALA A 290 -13.79 -13.32 -0.39
N ASP A 291 -12.80 -13.93 -1.05
CA ASP A 291 -11.41 -13.98 -0.62
C ASP A 291 -10.59 -12.78 -1.12
N GLY A 292 -11.19 -11.99 -2.01
CA GLY A 292 -10.53 -10.88 -2.66
C GLY A 292 -9.95 -11.19 -4.04
N TYR A 293 -10.18 -12.40 -4.59
CA TYR A 293 -9.80 -12.72 -5.97
C TYR A 293 -10.82 -12.06 -6.93
N PRO A 294 -10.43 -11.05 -7.73
CA PRO A 294 -11.38 -10.18 -8.39
C PRO A 294 -12.33 -10.91 -9.36
N ARG A 295 -13.63 -10.62 -9.27
CA ARG A 295 -14.63 -11.19 -10.20
C ARG A 295 -14.38 -10.77 -11.66
N ALA A 296 -13.72 -9.63 -11.88
CA ALA A 296 -13.32 -9.15 -13.19
C ALA A 296 -12.33 -10.06 -13.93
N LEU A 297 -11.65 -10.98 -13.22
CA LEU A 297 -10.76 -11.99 -13.79
C LEU A 297 -11.50 -13.12 -14.54
N THR A 298 -12.83 -13.08 -14.58
CA THR A 298 -13.69 -13.98 -15.37
C THR A 298 -13.20 -14.10 -16.81
N ASN A 299 -12.75 -15.26 -17.26
CA ASN A 299 -12.18 -15.56 -18.59
C ASN A 299 -10.97 -14.71 -18.99
N ARG A 300 -10.38 -13.94 -18.07
CA ARG A 300 -9.25 -13.05 -18.35
C ARG A 300 -8.01 -13.42 -17.56
N GLY A 301 -8.21 -13.85 -16.30
CA GLY A 301 -7.12 -14.17 -15.40
C GLY A 301 -6.42 -15.47 -15.77
N GLU A 302 -5.15 -15.54 -15.38
CA GLU A 302 -4.33 -16.73 -15.42
C GLU A 302 -3.77 -17.02 -14.03
N VAL A 303 -3.40 -18.27 -13.81
CA VAL A 303 -2.76 -18.76 -12.59
C VAL A 303 -1.61 -19.68 -12.96
N LEU A 304 -0.74 -20.04 -12.01
CA LEU A 304 0.28 -21.05 -12.23
C LEU A 304 -0.11 -22.37 -11.57
N VAL A 305 0.00 -23.45 -12.33
CA VAL A 305 -0.17 -24.84 -11.89
C VAL A 305 1.01 -25.64 -12.43
N ARG A 306 1.79 -26.30 -11.57
CA ARG A 306 2.98 -27.07 -11.96
C ARG A 306 3.94 -26.29 -12.88
N GLY A 307 4.14 -25.01 -12.61
CA GLY A 307 5.04 -24.14 -13.42
C GLY A 307 4.44 -23.65 -14.73
N GLN A 308 3.20 -23.96 -15.06
CA GLN A 308 2.55 -23.58 -16.31
C GLN A 308 1.36 -22.66 -16.07
N ARG A 309 1.08 -21.76 -17.01
CA ARG A 309 -0.08 -20.88 -16.95
C ARG A 309 -1.36 -21.63 -17.32
N ALA A 310 -2.38 -21.50 -16.47
CA ALA A 310 -3.74 -22.02 -16.69
C ALA A 310 -4.75 -20.86 -16.65
N LYS A 311 -5.67 -20.84 -17.62
CA LYS A 311 -6.66 -19.75 -17.75
C LYS A 311 -7.85 -19.98 -16.81
N VAL A 312 -8.41 -18.89 -16.29
CA VAL A 312 -9.70 -18.90 -15.61
C VAL A 312 -10.79 -19.24 -16.62
N ALA A 313 -11.54 -20.31 -16.36
CA ALA A 313 -12.61 -20.82 -17.21
C ALA A 313 -13.97 -20.48 -16.62
N GLY A 314 -14.62 -19.46 -17.15
CA GLY A 314 -15.93 -18.99 -16.72
C GLY A 314 -15.87 -17.95 -15.59
N THR A 315 -17.04 -17.68 -14.99
CA THR A 315 -17.21 -16.65 -13.98
C THR A 315 -16.52 -17.04 -12.67
N VAL A 316 -15.68 -16.14 -12.12
CA VAL A 316 -15.18 -16.25 -10.73
C VAL A 316 -16.37 -16.16 -9.78
N CYS A 317 -16.58 -17.19 -8.96
CA CYS A 317 -17.67 -17.28 -8.00
C CYS A 317 -17.29 -16.67 -6.64
N MET A 318 -18.20 -16.74 -5.67
CA MET A 318 -17.94 -16.23 -4.32
C MET A 318 -16.77 -16.95 -3.66
N ASP A 319 -16.76 -18.29 -3.74
CA ASP A 319 -15.82 -19.16 -3.03
C ASP A 319 -15.03 -20.10 -3.96
N TRP A 320 -15.27 -20.04 -5.27
CA TRP A 320 -14.69 -20.98 -6.24
C TRP A 320 -14.26 -20.27 -7.53
N THR A 321 -13.15 -20.74 -8.08
CA THR A 321 -12.68 -20.38 -9.43
C THR A 321 -12.38 -21.67 -10.21
N MET A 322 -12.81 -21.72 -11.45
CA MET A 322 -12.53 -22.83 -12.35
C MET A 322 -11.39 -22.44 -13.30
N LEU A 323 -10.55 -23.41 -13.60
CA LEU A 323 -9.38 -23.27 -14.46
C LEU A 323 -9.42 -24.30 -15.59
N ASP A 324 -9.01 -23.91 -16.77
CA ASP A 324 -8.69 -24.86 -17.85
C ASP A 324 -7.25 -25.34 -17.67
N VAL A 325 -7.09 -26.61 -17.33
CA VAL A 325 -5.78 -27.25 -17.10
C VAL A 325 -5.51 -28.37 -18.11
N THR A 326 -6.20 -28.37 -19.25
CA THR A 326 -6.15 -29.42 -20.27
C THR A 326 -4.73 -29.73 -20.75
N GLY A 327 -3.91 -28.70 -20.94
CA GLY A 327 -2.54 -28.83 -21.44
C GLY A 327 -1.47 -29.12 -20.37
N ILE A 328 -1.87 -29.28 -19.10
CA ILE A 328 -0.91 -29.46 -18.00
C ILE A 328 -0.77 -30.93 -17.67
N GLU A 329 0.36 -31.50 -18.04
CA GLU A 329 0.64 -32.93 -17.85
C GLU A 329 0.75 -33.30 -16.36
N GLY A 330 0.13 -34.40 -15.97
CA GLY A 330 0.20 -34.94 -14.63
C GLY A 330 -0.51 -34.11 -13.55
N VAL A 331 -1.36 -33.16 -13.93
CA VAL A 331 -2.13 -32.35 -12.98
C VAL A 331 -3.04 -33.25 -12.13
N ALA A 332 -3.06 -33.01 -10.81
CA ALA A 332 -3.77 -33.82 -9.84
C ALA A 332 -4.52 -32.97 -8.79
N VAL A 333 -5.53 -33.54 -8.16
CA VAL A 333 -6.16 -32.96 -6.97
C VAL A 333 -5.12 -32.81 -5.87
N GLY A 334 -5.09 -31.65 -5.21
CA GLY A 334 -4.09 -31.28 -4.22
C GLY A 334 -2.91 -30.47 -4.77
N ASP A 335 -2.71 -30.41 -6.09
CA ASP A 335 -1.66 -29.58 -6.69
C ASP A 335 -1.83 -28.12 -6.29
N THR A 336 -0.70 -27.46 -6.02
CA THR A 336 -0.67 -26.04 -5.67
C THR A 336 -1.05 -25.18 -6.88
N VAL A 337 -1.91 -24.21 -6.64
CA VAL A 337 -2.28 -23.16 -7.59
C VAL A 337 -1.75 -21.85 -7.06
N THR A 338 -0.83 -21.20 -7.78
CA THR A 338 -0.36 -19.85 -7.47
C THR A 338 -1.20 -18.83 -8.25
N LEU A 339 -2.04 -18.09 -7.53
CA LEU A 339 -2.94 -17.10 -8.11
C LEU A 339 -2.27 -15.73 -8.28
N MET A 340 -1.28 -15.43 -7.44
CA MET A 340 -0.46 -14.21 -7.49
C MET A 340 0.90 -14.48 -6.84
N GLY A 341 1.94 -13.83 -7.33
CA GLY A 341 3.31 -13.98 -6.86
C GLY A 341 4.06 -15.12 -7.55
N PRO A 342 5.30 -15.38 -7.13
CA PRO A 342 6.12 -16.46 -7.68
C PRO A 342 5.64 -17.85 -7.22
N ASP A 343 5.78 -18.82 -8.12
CA ASP A 343 5.69 -20.25 -7.79
C ASP A 343 7.06 -20.81 -7.36
N ASP A 344 7.09 -22.10 -7.04
CA ASP A 344 8.31 -22.77 -6.59
C ASP A 344 9.29 -23.08 -7.76
N ALA A 345 8.85 -22.92 -9.02
CA ALA A 345 9.67 -23.05 -10.23
C ALA A 345 10.27 -21.71 -10.71
N GLY A 346 9.93 -20.61 -10.04
CA GLY A 346 10.44 -19.26 -10.37
C GLY A 346 9.59 -18.50 -11.40
N ASN A 347 8.46 -19.07 -11.86
CA ASN A 347 7.50 -18.32 -12.66
C ASN A 347 6.68 -17.39 -11.75
N CYS A 348 6.16 -16.29 -12.28
CA CYS A 348 5.42 -15.32 -11.48
C CYS A 348 4.15 -14.84 -12.19
N ILE A 349 3.08 -14.65 -11.42
CA ILE A 349 1.93 -13.82 -11.77
C ILE A 349 2.04 -12.55 -10.94
N HIS A 350 2.43 -11.46 -11.55
CA HIS A 350 2.59 -10.20 -10.85
C HIS A 350 1.24 -9.57 -10.46
N ALA A 351 1.21 -8.81 -9.37
CA ALA A 351 0.01 -8.07 -8.98
C ALA A 351 -0.42 -7.07 -10.06
N GLU A 352 0.51 -6.57 -10.83
CA GLU A 352 0.30 -5.70 -12.00
C GLU A 352 -0.49 -6.42 -13.11
N GLU A 353 -0.20 -7.72 -13.37
CA GLU A 353 -0.95 -8.51 -14.35
C GLU A 353 -2.42 -8.66 -13.90
N LEU A 354 -2.64 -9.02 -12.62
CA LEU A 354 -4.00 -9.10 -12.07
C LEU A 354 -4.71 -7.75 -12.18
N ALA A 355 -4.00 -6.66 -11.91
CA ALA A 355 -4.54 -5.31 -11.99
C ALA A 355 -4.98 -4.96 -13.41
N VAL A 356 -4.15 -5.26 -14.42
CA VAL A 356 -4.49 -5.07 -15.84
C VAL A 356 -5.72 -5.92 -16.23
N TRP A 357 -5.75 -7.20 -15.87
CA TRP A 357 -6.89 -8.08 -16.19
C TRP A 357 -8.18 -7.66 -15.47
N ALA A 358 -8.06 -7.05 -14.30
CA ALA A 358 -9.19 -6.60 -13.49
C ALA A 358 -9.57 -5.13 -13.72
N ASP A 359 -8.88 -4.41 -14.63
CA ASP A 359 -9.06 -2.99 -14.89
C ASP A 359 -8.93 -2.13 -13.61
N THR A 360 -7.80 -2.30 -12.91
CA THR A 360 -7.51 -1.65 -11.64
C THR A 360 -6.00 -1.45 -11.43
N ILE A 361 -5.59 -1.19 -10.21
CA ILE A 361 -4.19 -0.97 -9.80
C ILE A 361 -3.72 -2.02 -8.77
N PRO A 362 -2.42 -2.31 -8.65
CA PRO A 362 -1.88 -3.30 -7.71
C PRO A 362 -2.28 -3.06 -6.25
N TYR A 363 -2.46 -1.80 -5.86
CA TYR A 363 -2.96 -1.42 -4.52
C TYR A 363 -4.32 -2.06 -4.20
N THR A 364 -5.24 -2.03 -5.18
CA THR A 364 -6.58 -2.61 -5.04
C THR A 364 -6.51 -4.13 -4.92
N ILE A 365 -5.62 -4.77 -5.68
CA ILE A 365 -5.40 -6.23 -5.61
C ILE A 365 -4.95 -6.62 -4.20
N PHE A 366 -3.88 -6.00 -3.68
CA PHE A 366 -3.36 -6.33 -2.36
C PHE A 366 -4.35 -6.03 -1.23
N CYS A 367 -4.92 -4.82 -1.21
CA CYS A 367 -5.88 -4.42 -0.18
C CYS A 367 -7.20 -5.22 -0.27
N GLY A 368 -7.51 -5.79 -1.43
CA GLY A 368 -8.69 -6.61 -1.68
C GLY A 368 -8.63 -7.98 -1.04
N ILE A 369 -7.42 -8.54 -0.78
CA ILE A 369 -7.29 -9.86 -0.15
C ILE A 369 -7.89 -9.82 1.25
N SER A 370 -9.03 -10.50 1.40
CA SER A 370 -9.88 -10.41 2.58
C SER A 370 -9.26 -11.07 3.82
N LYS A 371 -9.79 -10.76 5.00
CA LYS A 371 -9.36 -11.39 6.26
C LYS A 371 -9.72 -12.89 6.36
N ARG A 372 -10.54 -13.41 5.44
CA ARG A 372 -10.80 -14.86 5.31
C ARG A 372 -9.56 -15.63 4.88
N VAL A 373 -8.65 -14.99 4.17
CA VAL A 373 -7.40 -15.58 3.69
C VAL A 373 -6.35 -15.39 4.79
N PRO A 374 -5.89 -16.46 5.44
CA PRO A 374 -4.86 -16.34 6.47
C PRO A 374 -3.53 -15.90 5.86
N ARG A 375 -2.76 -15.11 6.61
CA ARG A 375 -1.40 -14.72 6.26
C ARG A 375 -0.42 -15.68 6.94
N VAL A 376 0.46 -16.27 6.14
CA VAL A 376 1.52 -17.18 6.59
C VAL A 376 2.86 -16.51 6.30
N TYR A 377 3.59 -16.16 7.34
CA TYR A 377 4.87 -15.45 7.20
C TYR A 377 6.01 -16.44 7.03
N ILE A 378 6.86 -16.18 6.04
CA ILE A 378 8.07 -16.95 5.74
C ILE A 378 9.30 -16.02 5.74
N LYS A 379 10.49 -16.60 5.96
CA LYS A 379 11.80 -15.93 5.95
C LYS A 379 12.72 -16.58 4.96
#